data_2ef1d71ac40b0df4b1960b99ff023459
#
_entry.id   2ef1d71ac40b0df4b1960b99ff023459
#
_cell.length_a   1.000
_cell.length_b   1.000
_cell.length_c   1.000
_cell.angle_alpha   90.00
_cell.angle_beta   90.00
_cell.angle_gamma   90.00
#
_symmetry.space_group_name_H-M   'P 1'
#
loop_
_entity.id
_entity.type
_entity.pdbx_description
1 polymer ?
#
loop_
_entity_poly.entity_id
_entity_poly.type
_entity_poly.pdbx_seq_one_letter_code
_entity_poly.pdbx_strand_id
1 'polypeptide(L)'
;MKQHVAWLMTVIVAVSVSIPSRAQTTARKPKPAPRAADGKPDLSGVWIGTGPLRLMAGEAEVAAARQADIDEGRPAPRTEPPPYKPEAEKQRQYFLDRRGIDDPMARCLISGVPRISFRPLPMQIIQMPDQMVFLYETHHAFRVMPTDGRPHPDDVEPSYLGDSVAHWEGDTLVVDVTGFNTKTWLIGVGTVHSEKLRVTERYTRDSYNTMLYRVTMDDPEVFTKPWNAEETFRLRPGERIREYECIENNEDLLRIERLLKDESVFKRPATNN
;
A
#
# COMPACT_ATOMS: atom_id res chain seq x y z
N MET A 1 -93.83 2.44 12.65
CA MET A 1 -92.47 1.80 12.75
C MET A 1 -91.73 2.15 11.48
N LYS A 2 -90.77 3.10 11.55
CA LYS A 2 -89.94 3.51 10.42
C LYS A 2 -88.46 3.17 10.78
N GLN A 3 -87.86 2.24 10.07
CA GLN A 3 -86.45 1.85 10.22
C GLN A 3 -85.59 2.82 9.41
N HIS A 4 -84.69 3.49 10.04
CA HIS A 4 -83.61 4.28 9.41
C HIS A 4 -82.43 3.40 9.23
N VAL A 5 -82.05 3.12 7.99
CA VAL A 5 -80.82 2.45 7.61
C VAL A 5 -79.74 3.55 7.41
N ALA A 6 -78.73 3.56 8.28
CA ALA A 6 -77.59 4.46 8.15
C ALA A 6 -76.50 3.81 7.27
N TRP A 7 -76.14 4.48 6.19
CA TRP A 7 -75.01 4.11 5.33
C TRP A 7 -73.70 4.70 5.89
N LEU A 8 -72.79 3.84 6.32
CA LEU A 8 -71.41 4.21 6.66
C LEU A 8 -70.58 4.26 5.38
N MET A 9 -70.22 5.46 4.95
CA MET A 9 -69.20 5.64 3.89
C MET A 9 -67.80 5.49 4.51
N THR A 10 -67.13 4.42 4.12
CA THR A 10 -65.69 4.22 4.46
C THR A 10 -64.84 4.99 3.45
N VAL A 11 -64.20 6.07 3.88
CA VAL A 11 -63.24 6.82 3.06
C VAL A 11 -61.89 6.11 3.15
N ILE A 12 -61.46 5.48 2.03
CA ILE A 12 -60.11 4.91 1.89
C ILE A 12 -59.18 6.05 1.48
N VAL A 13 -58.33 6.50 2.42
CA VAL A 13 -57.24 7.42 2.12
C VAL A 13 -56.07 6.60 1.59
N ALA A 14 -55.82 6.68 0.27
CA ALA A 14 -54.67 6.10 -0.36
C ALA A 14 -53.40 6.97 -0.04
N VAL A 15 -52.57 6.52 0.88
CA VAL A 15 -51.29 7.13 1.16
C VAL A 15 -50.32 6.69 0.05
N SER A 16 -50.01 7.58 -0.89
CA SER A 16 -49.01 7.38 -1.92
C SER A 16 -47.60 7.49 -1.27
N VAL A 17 -46.96 6.38 -0.97
CA VAL A 17 -45.54 6.34 -0.56
C VAL A 17 -44.68 6.58 -1.79
N SER A 18 -44.19 7.81 -1.95
CA SER A 18 -43.19 8.14 -2.97
C SER A 18 -41.87 7.52 -2.57
N ILE A 19 -41.49 6.40 -3.19
CA ILE A 19 -40.17 5.80 -3.06
C ILE A 19 -39.21 6.75 -3.81
N PRO A 20 -38.21 7.35 -3.14
CA PRO A 20 -37.24 8.16 -3.85
C PRO A 20 -36.47 7.26 -4.84
N SER A 21 -36.62 7.54 -6.13
CA SER A 21 -35.82 6.90 -7.18
C SER A 21 -34.36 7.19 -6.90
N ARG A 22 -33.62 6.16 -6.52
CA ARG A 22 -32.15 6.24 -6.37
C ARG A 22 -31.60 6.54 -7.75
N ALA A 23 -31.20 7.78 -8.00
CA ALA A 23 -30.51 8.15 -9.22
C ALA A 23 -29.32 7.20 -9.41
N GLN A 24 -29.38 6.36 -10.43
CA GLN A 24 -28.23 5.59 -10.87
C GLN A 24 -27.18 6.59 -11.35
N THR A 25 -26.18 6.85 -10.51
CA THR A 25 -25.01 7.60 -10.91
C THR A 25 -24.33 6.76 -11.99
N THR A 26 -24.50 7.14 -13.25
CA THR A 26 -23.75 6.52 -14.36
C THR A 26 -22.28 6.75 -14.10
N ALA A 27 -21.54 5.68 -13.83
CA ALA A 27 -20.11 5.75 -13.59
C ALA A 27 -19.44 6.48 -14.76
N ARG A 28 -18.88 7.65 -14.48
CA ARG A 28 -18.19 8.45 -15.50
C ARG A 28 -16.96 7.70 -15.95
N LYS A 29 -16.88 7.35 -17.24
CA LYS A 29 -15.71 6.66 -17.80
C LYS A 29 -14.43 7.42 -17.42
N PRO A 30 -13.43 6.76 -16.80
CA PRO A 30 -12.20 7.41 -16.40
C PRO A 30 -11.49 8.04 -17.60
N LYS A 31 -10.87 9.20 -17.39
CA LYS A 31 -10.01 9.82 -18.40
C LYS A 31 -8.81 8.91 -18.65
N PRO A 32 -8.42 8.63 -19.91
CA PRO A 32 -7.30 7.74 -20.20
C PRO A 32 -5.97 8.25 -19.62
N ALA A 33 -5.04 7.33 -19.38
CA ALA A 33 -3.69 7.66 -18.98
C ALA A 33 -2.98 8.50 -20.05
N PRO A 34 -2.26 9.58 -19.67
CA PRO A 34 -1.43 10.33 -20.60
C PRO A 34 -0.26 9.45 -21.08
N ARG A 35 0.32 9.82 -22.22
CA ARG A 35 1.50 9.17 -22.79
C ARG A 35 2.70 10.10 -22.77
N ALA A 36 3.88 9.54 -22.48
CA ALA A 36 5.16 10.19 -22.67
C ALA A 36 5.56 10.25 -24.16
N ALA A 37 6.64 10.94 -24.49
CA ALA A 37 7.08 11.11 -25.87
C ALA A 37 7.44 9.79 -26.60
N ASP A 38 7.85 8.78 -25.85
CA ASP A 38 8.15 7.43 -26.35
C ASP A 38 6.90 6.54 -26.53
N GLY A 39 5.70 7.10 -26.29
CA GLY A 39 4.42 6.40 -26.38
C GLY A 39 4.07 5.52 -25.18
N LYS A 40 4.95 5.37 -24.19
CA LYS A 40 4.66 4.67 -22.93
C LYS A 40 3.72 5.48 -22.06
N PRO A 41 2.97 4.87 -21.12
CA PRO A 41 2.23 5.66 -20.14
C PRO A 41 3.17 6.60 -19.39
N ASP A 42 2.77 7.86 -19.26
CA ASP A 42 3.50 8.81 -18.42
C ASP A 42 3.17 8.54 -16.95
N LEU A 43 4.15 8.06 -16.19
CA LEU A 43 4.00 7.79 -14.75
C LEU A 43 4.37 9.01 -13.90
N SER A 44 4.84 10.12 -14.49
CA SER A 44 5.29 11.30 -13.76
C SER A 44 4.16 11.89 -12.91
N GLY A 45 4.52 12.41 -11.75
CA GLY A 45 3.61 13.09 -10.83
C GLY A 45 3.80 12.68 -9.37
N VAL A 46 2.99 13.27 -8.50
CA VAL A 46 2.93 12.93 -7.08
C VAL A 46 1.78 11.95 -6.86
N TRP A 47 2.09 10.85 -6.23
CA TRP A 47 1.16 9.73 -6.03
C TRP A 47 1.02 9.38 -4.56
N ILE A 48 -0.20 9.01 -4.15
CA ILE A 48 -0.47 8.47 -2.82
C ILE A 48 -1.25 7.17 -2.95
N GLY A 49 -0.87 6.15 -2.23
CA GLY A 49 -1.61 4.89 -2.23
C GLY A 49 -2.92 4.99 -1.43
N THR A 50 -3.83 4.08 -1.66
CA THR A 50 -5.18 4.07 -1.08
C THR A 50 -5.54 2.75 -0.38
N GLY A 51 -4.58 1.82 -0.33
CA GLY A 51 -4.81 0.48 0.20
C GLY A 51 -5.05 0.39 1.71
N PRO A 52 -5.47 -0.78 2.20
CA PRO A 52 -5.93 -0.98 3.57
C PRO A 52 -4.85 -0.81 4.64
N LEU A 53 -3.57 -0.87 4.27
CA LEU A 53 -2.46 -0.67 5.21
C LEU A 53 -2.26 0.80 5.62
N ARG A 54 -3.08 1.70 5.11
CA ARG A 54 -2.99 3.15 5.32
C ARG A 54 -3.90 3.70 6.41
N LEU A 55 -4.36 2.88 7.31
CA LEU A 55 -5.24 3.29 8.43
C LEU A 55 -4.68 4.40 9.33
N MET A 56 -3.47 4.90 9.05
CA MET A 56 -2.84 5.98 9.81
C MET A 56 -2.77 7.34 9.08
N ALA A 57 -3.08 7.41 7.79
CA ALA A 57 -3.30 8.67 7.10
C ALA A 57 -4.78 9.03 7.21
N GLY A 58 -5.11 10.25 7.54
CA GLY A 58 -6.44 10.73 7.92
C GLY A 58 -7.61 9.94 7.29
N GLU A 59 -8.42 9.31 8.11
CA GLU A 59 -9.48 8.36 7.73
C GLU A 59 -10.39 8.88 6.61
N ALA A 60 -10.61 10.19 6.55
CA ALA A 60 -11.47 10.82 5.56
C ALA A 60 -10.89 10.79 4.13
N GLU A 61 -9.59 11.02 3.96
CA GLU A 61 -8.95 11.00 2.63
C GLU A 61 -8.86 9.58 2.08
N VAL A 62 -8.54 8.61 2.93
CA VAL A 62 -8.51 7.19 2.56
C VAL A 62 -9.92 6.69 2.21
N ALA A 63 -10.93 7.11 2.99
CA ALA A 63 -12.32 6.76 2.71
C ALA A 63 -12.80 7.35 1.38
N ALA A 64 -12.47 8.62 1.09
CA ALA A 64 -12.82 9.26 -0.18
C ALA A 64 -12.14 8.59 -1.39
N ALA A 65 -10.86 8.23 -1.25
CA ALA A 65 -10.13 7.53 -2.30
C ALA A 65 -10.69 6.12 -2.55
N ARG A 66 -11.04 5.39 -1.48
CA ARG A 66 -11.72 4.09 -1.60
C ARG A 66 -13.10 4.21 -2.24
N GLN A 67 -13.86 5.24 -1.87
CA GLN A 67 -15.17 5.47 -2.48
C GLN A 67 -15.03 5.74 -3.97
N ALA A 68 -14.01 6.52 -4.37
CA ALA A 68 -13.72 6.75 -5.78
C ALA A 68 -13.36 5.45 -6.53
N ASP A 69 -12.62 4.53 -5.90
CA ASP A 69 -12.33 3.22 -6.49
C ASP A 69 -13.62 2.38 -6.66
N ILE A 70 -14.51 2.40 -5.67
CA ILE A 70 -15.80 1.72 -5.73
C ILE A 70 -16.68 2.30 -6.85
N ASP A 71 -16.75 3.64 -6.95
CA ASP A 71 -17.54 4.35 -7.97
C ASP A 71 -16.99 4.10 -9.38
N GLU A 72 -15.71 3.84 -9.52
CA GLU A 72 -15.04 3.46 -10.77
C GLU A 72 -15.12 1.93 -11.05
N GLY A 73 -15.73 1.15 -10.14
CA GLY A 73 -15.87 -0.31 -10.27
C GLY A 73 -14.53 -1.06 -10.08
N ARG A 74 -13.56 -0.47 -9.39
CA ARG A 74 -12.27 -1.09 -9.15
C ARG A 74 -12.33 -2.07 -7.98
N PRO A 75 -11.72 -3.25 -8.11
CA PRO A 75 -11.58 -4.14 -6.97
C PRO A 75 -10.65 -3.52 -5.91
N ALA A 76 -10.91 -3.82 -4.64
CA ALA A 76 -9.99 -3.44 -3.57
C ALA A 76 -8.61 -4.11 -3.77
N PRO A 77 -7.51 -3.40 -3.51
CA PRO A 77 -6.17 -4.00 -3.52
C PRO A 77 -6.08 -5.19 -2.56
N ARG A 78 -5.39 -6.23 -2.98
CA ARG A 78 -5.27 -7.48 -2.23
C ARG A 78 -3.84 -7.70 -1.77
N THR A 79 -3.70 -8.24 -0.57
CA THR A 79 -2.44 -8.77 -0.06
C THR A 79 -2.66 -10.23 0.28
N GLU A 80 -1.90 -11.12 -0.35
CA GLU A 80 -1.91 -12.53 -0.02
C GLU A 80 -1.29 -12.75 1.36
N PRO A 81 -1.78 -13.72 2.14
CA PRO A 81 -1.08 -14.14 3.34
C PRO A 81 0.31 -14.67 2.98
N PRO A 82 1.39 -14.18 3.63
CA PRO A 82 2.73 -14.68 3.36
C PRO A 82 2.84 -16.18 3.68
N PRO A 83 3.31 -17.01 2.74
CA PRO A 83 3.41 -18.46 2.91
C PRO A 83 4.71 -18.84 3.62
N TYR A 84 4.82 -18.51 4.90
CA TYR A 84 6.03 -18.72 5.69
C TYR A 84 6.45 -20.19 5.78
N LYS A 85 7.76 -20.42 5.81
CA LYS A 85 8.34 -21.64 6.31
C LYS A 85 8.19 -21.69 7.84
N PRO A 86 8.20 -22.90 8.46
CA PRO A 86 7.94 -23.04 9.89
C PRO A 86 8.83 -22.21 10.81
N GLU A 87 10.11 -22.08 10.46
CA GLU A 87 11.05 -21.28 11.27
C GLU A 87 10.81 -19.77 11.13
N ALA A 88 10.49 -19.30 9.93
CA ALA A 88 10.13 -17.92 9.69
C ALA A 88 8.81 -17.55 10.39
N GLU A 89 7.82 -18.44 10.42
CA GLU A 89 6.57 -18.21 11.16
C GLU A 89 6.81 -18.15 12.67
N LYS A 90 7.71 -18.96 13.24
CA LYS A 90 8.10 -18.84 14.65
C LYS A 90 8.72 -17.49 14.95
N GLN A 91 9.62 -17.04 14.08
CA GLN A 91 10.24 -15.70 14.21
C GLN A 91 9.22 -14.58 14.10
N ARG A 92 8.29 -14.68 13.14
CA ARG A 92 7.18 -13.75 13.01
C ARG A 92 6.32 -13.71 14.27
N GLN A 93 5.94 -14.84 14.82
CA GLN A 93 5.16 -14.93 16.04
C GLN A 93 5.87 -14.28 17.22
N TYR A 94 7.18 -14.47 17.35
CA TYR A 94 7.98 -13.76 18.35
C TYR A 94 7.83 -12.23 18.24
N PHE A 95 7.91 -11.66 17.04
CA PHE A 95 7.72 -10.22 16.83
C PHE A 95 6.29 -9.76 17.09
N LEU A 96 5.29 -10.58 16.79
CA LEU A 96 3.89 -10.28 17.10
C LEU A 96 3.63 -10.25 18.60
N ASP A 97 4.18 -11.21 19.34
CA ASP A 97 4.06 -11.28 20.81
C ASP A 97 4.70 -10.06 21.49
N ARG A 98 5.73 -9.50 20.88
CA ARG A 98 6.39 -8.25 21.28
C ARG A 98 5.71 -7.00 20.73
N ARG A 99 4.49 -7.13 20.17
CA ARG A 99 3.68 -6.04 19.63
C ARG A 99 4.38 -5.18 18.58
N GLY A 100 5.35 -5.76 17.87
CA GLY A 100 6.06 -5.10 16.79
C GLY A 100 7.03 -3.99 17.21
N ILE A 101 7.42 -3.90 18.48
CA ILE A 101 8.41 -2.89 18.91
C ILE A 101 9.79 -3.09 18.30
N ASP A 102 10.07 -4.31 17.80
CA ASP A 102 11.30 -4.64 17.09
C ASP A 102 11.29 -4.12 15.64
N ASP A 103 10.17 -3.54 15.18
CA ASP A 103 10.06 -3.01 13.83
C ASP A 103 11.18 -1.97 13.57
N PRO A 104 12.03 -2.18 12.56
CA PRO A 104 13.08 -1.21 12.21
C PRO A 104 12.54 0.21 11.99
N MET A 105 11.34 0.34 11.45
CA MET A 105 10.70 1.64 11.24
C MET A 105 10.33 2.36 12.54
N ALA A 106 10.07 1.63 13.61
CA ALA A 106 9.83 2.24 14.93
C ALA A 106 11.08 2.99 15.45
N ARG A 107 12.25 2.70 14.87
CA ARG A 107 13.53 3.38 15.11
C ARG A 107 13.97 4.27 13.97
N CYS A 108 13.03 4.72 13.15
CA CYS A 108 13.28 5.59 12.00
C CYS A 108 14.23 5.02 10.94
N LEU A 109 14.36 3.70 10.84
CA LEU A 109 15.10 3.09 9.73
C LEU A 109 14.23 3.05 8.46
N ILE A 110 14.89 3.10 7.30
CA ILE A 110 14.21 3.04 6.00
C ILE A 110 13.36 1.78 5.90
N SER A 111 12.16 1.92 5.35
CA SER A 111 11.16 0.83 5.27
C SER A 111 11.58 -0.35 4.39
N GLY A 112 12.48 -0.12 3.42
CA GLY A 112 12.80 -1.11 2.39
C GLY A 112 11.74 -1.25 1.31
N VAL A 113 12.05 -2.01 0.26
CA VAL A 113 11.12 -2.39 -0.81
C VAL A 113 10.53 -3.76 -0.47
N PRO A 114 9.21 -3.99 -0.63
CA PRO A 114 8.21 -3.09 -1.19
C PRO A 114 7.54 -2.17 -0.17
N ARG A 115 7.82 -2.31 1.11
CA ARG A 115 7.11 -1.64 2.21
C ARG A 115 7.03 -0.12 2.04
N ILE A 116 8.07 0.51 1.48
CA ILE A 116 8.09 1.95 1.25
C ILE A 116 6.93 2.43 0.36
N SER A 117 6.52 1.62 -0.61
CA SER A 117 5.40 1.88 -1.51
C SER A 117 4.04 1.73 -0.83
N PHE A 118 3.98 1.05 0.32
CA PHE A 118 2.77 0.90 1.14
C PHE A 118 2.69 1.93 2.28
N ARG A 119 3.57 2.94 2.30
CA ARG A 119 3.55 3.98 3.34
C ARG A 119 2.47 5.03 3.07
N PRO A 120 1.90 5.67 4.14
CA PRO A 120 0.85 6.67 4.01
C PRO A 120 1.35 8.05 3.54
N LEU A 121 2.59 8.16 3.11
CA LEU A 121 3.18 9.39 2.62
C LEU A 121 3.31 9.33 1.10
N PRO A 122 3.25 10.48 0.41
CA PRO A 122 3.31 10.52 -1.03
C PRO A 122 4.70 10.14 -1.56
N MET A 123 4.71 9.69 -2.81
CA MET A 123 5.90 9.56 -3.62
C MET A 123 5.78 10.39 -4.89
N GLN A 124 6.89 10.94 -5.37
CA GLN A 124 6.98 11.60 -6.66
C GLN A 124 7.72 10.70 -7.64
N ILE A 125 7.14 10.50 -8.81
CA ILE A 125 7.78 9.81 -9.92
C ILE A 125 8.22 10.84 -10.95
N ILE A 126 9.46 10.72 -11.41
CA ILE A 126 10.03 11.48 -12.51
C ILE A 126 10.44 10.47 -13.58
N GLN A 127 9.72 10.46 -14.70
CA GLN A 127 10.01 9.60 -15.82
C GLN A 127 10.96 10.31 -16.79
N MET A 128 12.09 9.67 -17.06
CA MET A 128 13.09 10.13 -18.01
C MET A 128 13.21 9.09 -19.15
N PRO A 129 13.86 9.42 -20.27
CA PRO A 129 13.92 8.51 -21.41
C PRO A 129 14.57 7.15 -21.13
N ASP A 130 15.57 7.12 -20.26
CA ASP A 130 16.42 5.97 -19.95
C ASP A 130 16.40 5.52 -18.49
N GLN A 131 15.62 6.20 -17.66
CA GLN A 131 15.53 5.89 -16.23
C GLN A 131 14.25 6.41 -15.59
N MET A 132 13.86 5.78 -14.48
CA MET A 132 12.83 6.24 -13.58
C MET A 132 13.46 6.71 -12.28
N VAL A 133 13.00 7.86 -11.75
CA VAL A 133 13.41 8.35 -10.43
C VAL A 133 12.18 8.40 -9.54
N PHE A 134 12.21 7.64 -8.45
CA PHE A 134 11.18 7.64 -7.43
C PHE A 134 11.72 8.35 -6.19
N LEU A 135 11.05 9.42 -5.79
CA LEU A 135 11.35 10.17 -4.58
C LEU A 135 10.24 9.90 -3.58
N TYR A 136 10.61 9.46 -2.40
CA TYR A 136 9.66 9.16 -1.32
C TYR A 136 9.75 10.23 -0.24
N GLU A 137 8.62 10.79 0.17
CA GLU A 137 8.58 11.67 1.33
C GLU A 137 9.03 10.91 2.60
N THR A 138 8.71 9.63 2.68
CA THR A 138 9.18 8.75 3.76
C THR A 138 10.70 8.63 3.75
N HIS A 139 11.34 9.07 4.84
CA HIS A 139 12.79 8.98 5.07
C HIS A 139 13.68 9.64 4.00
N HIS A 140 13.16 10.60 3.22
CA HIS A 140 13.88 11.22 2.10
C HIS A 140 14.50 10.20 1.14
N ALA A 141 13.89 9.02 1.07
CA ALA A 141 14.42 7.94 0.26
C ALA A 141 14.19 8.19 -1.22
N PHE A 142 15.11 7.71 -2.03
CA PHE A 142 14.97 7.77 -3.48
C PHE A 142 15.46 6.47 -4.13
N ARG A 143 14.96 6.21 -5.33
CA ARG A 143 15.40 5.11 -6.19
C ARG A 143 15.61 5.65 -7.59
N VAL A 144 16.76 5.36 -8.18
CA VAL A 144 17.06 5.60 -9.60
C VAL A 144 17.14 4.25 -10.28
N MET A 145 16.25 4.02 -11.22
CA MET A 145 16.06 2.73 -11.88
C MET A 145 16.29 2.87 -13.37
N PRO A 146 17.40 2.35 -13.92
CA PRO A 146 17.62 2.29 -15.36
C PRO A 146 16.49 1.54 -16.06
N THR A 147 16.08 2.01 -17.24
CA THR A 147 15.04 1.40 -18.08
C THR A 147 15.57 0.93 -19.44
N ASP A 148 16.87 0.90 -19.60
CA ASP A 148 17.57 0.55 -20.85
C ASP A 148 17.80 -0.96 -21.02
N GLY A 149 17.29 -1.79 -20.10
CA GLY A 149 17.38 -3.24 -20.17
C GLY A 149 18.72 -3.82 -19.68
N ARG A 150 19.55 -2.99 -19.00
CA ARG A 150 20.77 -3.51 -18.37
C ARG A 150 20.45 -4.50 -17.26
N PRO A 151 21.30 -5.51 -17.01
CA PRO A 151 21.17 -6.38 -15.84
C PRO A 151 21.59 -5.65 -14.56
N HIS A 152 21.31 -6.27 -13.41
CA HIS A 152 21.93 -5.88 -12.13
C HIS A 152 23.45 -6.02 -12.21
N PRO A 153 24.22 -5.18 -11.49
CA PRO A 153 25.65 -5.41 -11.31
C PRO A 153 25.94 -6.74 -10.63
N ASP A 154 27.07 -7.37 -10.95
CA ASP A 154 27.45 -8.64 -10.32
C ASP A 154 27.83 -8.49 -8.83
N ASP A 155 28.25 -7.29 -8.42
CA ASP A 155 28.78 -6.95 -7.11
C ASP A 155 27.88 -5.98 -6.33
N VAL A 156 26.55 -6.20 -6.34
CA VAL A 156 25.59 -5.37 -5.62
C VAL A 156 25.87 -5.39 -4.11
N GLU A 157 26.20 -4.23 -3.54
CA GLU A 157 26.31 -4.08 -2.10
C GLU A 157 24.91 -4.10 -1.45
N PRO A 158 24.66 -4.99 -0.47
CA PRO A 158 23.34 -5.11 0.15
C PRO A 158 22.88 -3.81 0.82
N SER A 159 21.68 -3.33 0.45
CA SER A 159 21.12 -2.08 0.93
C SER A 159 19.68 -2.24 1.44
N TYR A 160 19.12 -1.20 2.04
CA TYR A 160 17.72 -1.19 2.49
C TYR A 160 16.72 -1.25 1.33
N LEU A 161 17.03 -0.60 0.20
CA LEU A 161 16.15 -0.49 -0.94
C LEU A 161 16.50 -1.48 -2.06
N GLY A 162 17.63 -2.19 -1.91
CA GLY A 162 18.17 -3.05 -2.96
C GLY A 162 18.68 -2.27 -4.17
N ASP A 163 19.14 -2.99 -5.17
CA ASP A 163 19.43 -2.51 -6.51
C ASP A 163 18.21 -2.75 -7.41
N SER A 164 17.84 -1.79 -8.23
CA SER A 164 16.63 -1.82 -9.05
C SER A 164 16.96 -1.59 -10.51
N VAL A 165 16.52 -2.51 -11.37
CA VAL A 165 16.51 -2.33 -12.83
C VAL A 165 15.09 -2.44 -13.34
N ALA A 166 14.77 -1.73 -14.42
CA ALA A 166 13.41 -1.68 -14.91
C ALA A 166 13.34 -1.88 -16.44
N HIS A 167 12.18 -2.32 -16.90
CA HIS A 167 11.84 -2.39 -18.30
C HIS A 167 10.33 -2.26 -18.52
N TRP A 168 9.93 -2.01 -19.75
CA TRP A 168 8.52 -1.89 -20.11
C TRP A 168 7.99 -3.19 -20.71
N GLU A 169 6.91 -3.73 -20.15
CA GLU A 169 6.09 -4.78 -20.74
C GLU A 169 4.75 -4.18 -21.19
N GLY A 170 4.65 -3.83 -22.47
CA GLY A 170 3.49 -3.08 -22.97
C GLY A 170 3.33 -1.74 -22.26
N ASP A 171 2.24 -1.58 -21.53
CA ASP A 171 1.89 -0.37 -20.74
C ASP A 171 2.24 -0.49 -19.24
N THR A 172 2.96 -1.53 -18.85
CA THR A 172 3.38 -1.77 -17.47
C THR A 172 4.88 -1.58 -17.33
N LEU A 173 5.30 -0.73 -16.40
CA LEU A 173 6.68 -0.68 -15.94
C LEU A 173 6.92 -1.84 -14.98
N VAL A 174 7.90 -2.68 -15.28
CA VAL A 174 8.33 -3.80 -14.45
C VAL A 174 9.68 -3.46 -13.85
N VAL A 175 9.79 -3.58 -12.55
CA VAL A 175 11.03 -3.34 -11.80
C VAL A 175 11.44 -4.62 -11.09
N ASP A 176 12.65 -5.10 -11.39
CA ASP A 176 13.29 -6.18 -10.67
C ASP A 176 14.22 -5.59 -9.60
N VAL A 177 14.17 -6.13 -8.38
CA VAL A 177 14.94 -5.61 -7.25
C VAL A 177 15.60 -6.75 -6.50
N THR A 178 16.92 -6.63 -6.29
CA THR A 178 17.76 -7.59 -5.58
C THR A 178 18.74 -6.86 -4.65
N GLY A 179 19.64 -7.57 -3.98
CA GLY A 179 20.69 -6.95 -3.17
C GLY A 179 20.15 -6.27 -1.92
N PHE A 180 19.24 -6.93 -1.22
CA PHE A 180 18.71 -6.44 0.05
C PHE A 180 19.61 -6.82 1.23
N ASN A 181 19.76 -5.89 2.20
CA ASN A 181 20.19 -6.27 3.53
C ASN A 181 18.99 -6.80 4.35
N THR A 182 19.25 -7.50 5.46
CA THR A 182 18.19 -8.11 6.29
C THR A 182 17.60 -7.17 7.35
N LYS A 183 17.82 -5.86 7.23
CA LYS A 183 17.50 -4.86 8.27
C LYS A 183 16.10 -4.26 8.13
N THR A 184 15.26 -4.80 7.23
CA THR A 184 13.89 -4.32 6.98
C THR A 184 12.87 -5.44 7.15
N TRP A 185 11.60 -5.05 7.27
CA TRP A 185 10.47 -5.95 7.10
C TRP A 185 9.76 -5.63 5.80
N LEU A 186 9.12 -6.62 5.17
CA LEU A 186 8.39 -6.43 3.90
C LEU A 186 7.09 -5.65 4.12
N ILE A 187 5.98 -6.36 4.33
CA ILE A 187 4.67 -5.75 4.52
C ILE A 187 4.10 -6.26 5.84
N GLY A 188 3.94 -5.38 6.81
CA GLY A 188 3.40 -5.74 8.11
C GLY A 188 4.43 -6.22 9.13
N VAL A 189 3.94 -6.46 10.34
CA VAL A 189 4.76 -6.78 11.51
C VAL A 189 5.40 -8.15 11.37
N GLY A 190 6.73 -8.20 11.56
CA GLY A 190 7.49 -9.45 11.59
C GLY A 190 7.64 -10.14 10.23
N THR A 191 7.29 -9.48 9.12
CA THR A 191 7.48 -10.04 7.77
C THR A 191 8.94 -9.87 7.36
N VAL A 192 9.82 -10.63 8.00
CA VAL A 192 11.26 -10.63 7.72
C VAL A 192 11.58 -11.23 6.36
N HIS A 193 12.79 -11.01 5.90
CA HIS A 193 13.34 -11.59 4.68
C HIS A 193 14.83 -11.89 4.84
N SER A 194 15.38 -12.67 3.94
CA SER A 194 16.82 -12.95 3.82
C SER A 194 17.47 -12.07 2.75
N GLU A 195 18.77 -12.21 2.57
CA GLU A 195 19.52 -11.58 1.46
C GLU A 195 19.18 -12.20 0.10
N LYS A 196 18.48 -13.36 0.09
CA LYS A 196 18.01 -14.03 -1.14
C LYS A 196 16.68 -13.47 -1.65
N LEU A 197 16.11 -12.48 -0.96
CA LEU A 197 14.90 -11.82 -1.40
C LEU A 197 15.06 -11.26 -2.81
N ARG A 198 14.11 -11.56 -3.67
CA ARG A 198 13.87 -10.90 -4.94
C ARG A 198 12.48 -10.30 -4.95
N VAL A 199 12.37 -9.06 -5.41
CA VAL A 199 11.09 -8.36 -5.51
C VAL A 199 10.87 -7.95 -6.96
N THR A 200 9.70 -8.30 -7.51
CA THR A 200 9.27 -7.83 -8.82
C THR A 200 8.09 -6.90 -8.65
N GLU A 201 8.26 -5.63 -8.99
CA GLU A 201 7.23 -4.61 -8.91
C GLU A 201 6.65 -4.31 -10.29
N ARG A 202 5.34 -4.08 -10.37
CA ARG A 202 4.63 -3.79 -11.63
C ARG A 202 3.75 -2.55 -11.43
N TYR A 203 4.00 -1.52 -12.20
CA TYR A 203 3.27 -0.25 -12.18
C TYR A 203 2.51 -0.08 -13.49
N THR A 204 1.18 -0.02 -13.42
CA THR A 204 0.30 0.14 -14.59
C THR A 204 -0.59 1.35 -14.36
N ARG A 205 -0.35 2.44 -15.10
CA ARG A 205 -1.23 3.61 -15.07
C ARG A 205 -2.43 3.36 -15.99
N ASP A 206 -3.56 2.97 -15.41
CA ASP A 206 -4.75 2.56 -16.15
C ASP A 206 -5.71 3.72 -16.46
N SER A 207 -5.56 4.86 -15.75
CA SER A 207 -6.30 6.08 -16.03
C SER A 207 -5.47 7.34 -15.72
N TYR A 208 -6.06 8.52 -15.99
CA TYR A 208 -5.38 9.79 -15.74
C TYR A 208 -4.89 9.92 -14.29
N ASN A 209 -5.71 9.51 -13.32
CA ASN A 209 -5.46 9.72 -11.89
C ASN A 209 -5.24 8.43 -11.09
N THR A 210 -5.13 7.28 -11.75
CA THR A 210 -4.96 5.99 -11.06
C THR A 210 -3.83 5.18 -11.66
N MET A 211 -3.01 4.61 -10.79
CA MET A 211 -1.96 3.67 -11.12
C MET A 211 -2.09 2.44 -10.22
N LEU A 212 -2.15 1.28 -10.83
CA LEU A 212 -2.17 0.00 -10.13
C LEU A 212 -0.73 -0.44 -9.86
N TYR A 213 -0.48 -0.89 -8.66
CA TYR A 213 0.78 -1.46 -8.23
C TYR A 213 0.56 -2.90 -7.79
N ARG A 214 1.33 -3.80 -8.34
CA ARG A 214 1.42 -5.19 -7.89
C ARG A 214 2.87 -5.53 -7.62
N VAL A 215 3.11 -6.20 -6.52
CA VAL A 215 4.44 -6.66 -6.15
C VAL A 215 4.42 -8.14 -5.84
N THR A 216 5.42 -8.84 -6.34
CA THR A 216 5.72 -10.24 -6.03
C THR A 216 6.99 -10.29 -5.19
N MET A 217 6.93 -10.95 -4.05
CA MET A 217 8.06 -11.20 -3.16
C MET A 217 8.43 -12.69 -3.22
N ASP A 218 9.66 -12.97 -3.57
CA ASP A 218 10.23 -14.31 -3.65
C ASP A 218 11.47 -14.39 -2.78
N ASP A 219 11.40 -15.16 -1.70
CA ASP A 219 12.51 -15.42 -0.80
C ASP A 219 12.50 -16.90 -0.43
N PRO A 220 13.34 -17.72 -1.10
CA PRO A 220 13.34 -19.16 -0.91
C PRO A 220 13.85 -19.60 0.47
N GLU A 221 14.46 -18.71 1.26
CA GLU A 221 14.88 -19.02 2.63
C GLU A 221 13.74 -18.82 3.63
N VAL A 222 12.82 -17.87 3.36
CA VAL A 222 11.76 -17.48 4.28
C VAL A 222 10.38 -18.04 3.90
N PHE A 223 10.06 -18.08 2.60
CA PHE A 223 8.75 -18.49 2.10
C PHE A 223 8.79 -19.84 1.39
N THR A 224 7.66 -20.53 1.36
CA THR A 224 7.50 -21.80 0.63
C THR A 224 7.22 -21.59 -0.87
N LYS A 225 6.79 -20.41 -1.26
CA LYS A 225 6.54 -19.97 -2.64
C LYS A 225 6.51 -18.44 -2.72
N PRO A 226 6.66 -17.84 -3.91
CA PRO A 226 6.38 -16.42 -4.10
C PRO A 226 4.95 -16.05 -3.71
N TRP A 227 4.74 -14.81 -3.27
CA TRP A 227 3.43 -14.27 -2.89
C TRP A 227 3.29 -12.81 -3.32
N ASN A 228 2.05 -12.33 -3.39
CA ASN A 228 1.74 -11.04 -4.00
C ASN A 228 1.05 -10.09 -3.03
N ALA A 229 1.28 -8.80 -3.26
CA ALA A 229 0.50 -7.73 -2.67
C ALA A 229 0.19 -6.67 -3.73
N GLU A 230 -0.89 -5.94 -3.51
CA GLU A 230 -1.38 -4.91 -4.42
C GLU A 230 -1.60 -3.60 -3.66
N GLU A 231 -1.45 -2.50 -4.39
CA GLU A 231 -1.81 -1.15 -3.96
C GLU A 231 -2.41 -0.38 -5.13
N THR A 232 -3.28 0.56 -4.85
CA THR A 232 -3.75 1.52 -5.84
C THR A 232 -3.21 2.90 -5.48
N PHE A 233 -2.53 3.54 -6.42
CA PHE A 233 -2.05 4.90 -6.27
C PHE A 233 -2.99 5.89 -6.93
N ARG A 234 -3.24 7.02 -6.25
CA ARG A 234 -3.98 8.16 -6.78
C ARG A 234 -3.06 9.33 -7.04
N LEU A 235 -3.18 9.90 -8.24
CA LEU A 235 -2.45 11.12 -8.61
C LEU A 235 -2.93 12.30 -7.77
N ARG A 236 -2.00 13.12 -7.33
CA ARG A 236 -2.22 14.36 -6.56
C ARG A 236 -1.73 15.55 -7.36
N PRO A 237 -2.53 16.05 -8.32
CA PRO A 237 -2.12 17.15 -9.19
C PRO A 237 -1.81 18.41 -8.40
N GLY A 238 -0.65 19.03 -8.66
CA GLY A 238 -0.23 20.28 -8.00
C GLY A 238 0.37 20.09 -6.61
N GLU A 239 0.35 18.88 -6.04
CA GLU A 239 1.04 18.59 -4.79
C GLU A 239 2.55 18.44 -4.99
N ARG A 240 3.27 18.58 -3.88
CA ARG A 240 4.72 18.37 -3.77
C ARG A 240 4.98 17.43 -2.62
N ILE A 241 6.00 16.61 -2.75
CA ILE A 241 6.57 15.91 -1.59
C ILE A 241 7.20 16.94 -0.66
N ARG A 242 7.14 16.65 0.64
CA ARG A 242 7.62 17.54 1.71
C ARG A 242 8.79 16.89 2.42
N GLU A 243 9.47 17.67 3.21
CA GLU A 243 10.41 17.16 4.18
C GLU A 243 9.66 16.40 5.27
N TYR A 244 10.14 15.23 5.63
CA TYR A 244 9.61 14.38 6.68
C TYR A 244 10.77 13.76 7.46
N GLU A 245 10.96 14.23 8.68
CA GLU A 245 12.02 13.73 9.56
C GLU A 245 11.41 12.88 10.68
N CYS A 246 11.64 11.57 10.62
CA CYS A 246 11.04 10.61 11.55
C CYS A 246 11.49 10.81 12.99
N ILE A 247 12.68 11.36 13.23
CA ILE A 247 13.24 11.56 14.59
C ILE A 247 12.68 12.82 15.25
N GLU A 248 12.23 13.81 14.48
CA GLU A 248 11.72 15.04 15.05
C GLU A 248 10.41 14.82 15.81
N ASN A 249 10.39 15.26 17.07
CA ASN A 249 9.25 15.13 17.97
C ASN A 249 8.75 13.67 18.18
N ASN A 250 9.60 12.68 17.94
CA ASN A 250 9.27 11.28 18.11
C ASN A 250 9.54 10.82 19.56
N GLU A 251 8.59 11.08 20.46
CA GLU A 251 8.68 10.69 21.87
C GLU A 251 8.72 9.15 22.06
N ASP A 252 8.20 8.40 21.09
CA ASP A 252 8.17 6.94 21.16
C ASP A 252 9.56 6.30 21.04
N LEU A 253 10.53 6.95 20.43
CA LEU A 253 11.90 6.41 20.29
C LEU A 253 12.51 6.03 21.64
N LEU A 254 12.48 6.96 22.61
CA LEU A 254 13.03 6.71 23.95
C LEU A 254 12.22 5.65 24.72
N ARG A 255 10.92 5.57 24.46
CA ARG A 255 10.05 4.56 25.03
C ARG A 255 10.36 3.18 24.44
N ILE A 256 10.51 3.08 23.13
CA ILE A 256 10.84 1.85 22.43
C ILE A 256 12.19 1.31 22.87
N GLU A 257 13.21 2.16 22.98
CA GLU A 257 14.53 1.77 23.49
C GLU A 257 14.50 1.19 24.90
N ARG A 258 13.66 1.76 25.78
CA ARG A 258 13.46 1.24 27.15
C ARG A 258 12.77 -0.11 27.12
N LEU A 259 11.72 -0.26 26.31
CA LEU A 259 10.96 -1.52 26.17
C LEU A 259 11.85 -2.63 25.58
N LEU A 260 12.73 -2.32 24.64
CA LEU A 260 13.67 -3.29 24.04
C LEU A 260 14.68 -3.83 25.07
N LYS A 261 15.00 -3.05 26.13
CA LYS A 261 15.91 -3.45 27.20
C LYS A 261 15.23 -4.26 28.32
N ASP A 262 13.91 -4.18 28.43
CA ASP A 262 13.12 -4.84 29.46
C ASP A 262 12.17 -5.90 28.88
N GLU A 263 12.66 -7.10 28.68
CA GLU A 263 11.85 -8.20 28.16
C GLU A 263 10.72 -8.65 29.10
N SER A 264 10.74 -8.25 30.36
CA SER A 264 9.69 -8.62 31.32
C SER A 264 8.31 -8.07 30.93
N VAL A 265 8.28 -6.95 30.21
CA VAL A 265 7.06 -6.28 29.70
C VAL A 265 6.26 -7.17 28.74
N PHE A 266 6.91 -8.14 28.07
CA PHE A 266 6.30 -9.05 27.08
C PHE A 266 5.94 -10.42 27.66
N LYS A 267 6.36 -10.74 28.89
CA LYS A 267 5.93 -11.97 29.55
C LYS A 267 4.45 -11.84 29.89
N ARG A 268 3.61 -12.69 29.30
CA ARG A 268 2.21 -12.80 29.73
C ARG A 268 2.19 -13.10 31.23
N PRO A 269 1.36 -12.40 32.04
CA PRO A 269 1.11 -12.88 33.39
C PRO A 269 0.63 -14.32 33.30
N ALA A 270 1.22 -15.19 34.12
CA ALA A 270 0.76 -16.56 34.21
C ALA A 270 -0.75 -16.52 34.48
N THR A 271 -1.55 -17.01 33.56
CA THR A 271 -2.98 -17.22 33.80
C THR A 271 -3.05 -18.27 34.88
N ASN A 272 -3.35 -17.84 36.10
CA ASN A 272 -3.77 -18.78 37.16
C ASN A 272 -5.07 -19.42 36.70
N ASN A 273 -4.97 -20.66 36.22
CA ASN A 273 -6.11 -21.55 36.07
C ASN A 273 -6.62 -21.99 37.43
#